data_210ae67e2c252fa492f634a5bca98a9a
#
_entry.id   210ae67e2c252fa492f634a5bca98a9a
#
_cell.length_a   1.000
_cell.length_b   1.000
_cell.length_c   1.000
_cell.angle_alpha   90.00
_cell.angle_beta   90.00
_cell.angle_gamma   90.00
#
_symmetry.space_group_name_H-M   'P 1'
#
loop_
_entity.id
_entity.type
_entity.pdbx_description
1 polymer ?
#
loop_
_entity_poly.entity_id
_entity_poly.type
_entity_poly.pdbx_seq_one_letter_code
_entity_poly.pdbx_strand_id
1 'polypeptide(L)'
;MRPIQTGINVIQKTDTPIHDWYRFVLSYPPHLVRRYIERFGLRRTDLLCDPFCGTGTTLVEAKKSGVPSVGCDAHPFAVLVSAVKTNWSLDVHLLSSLLHRIVTGAEERMIQHSFASTFVLHNDGERKGERTKDRILPERR
;
A
#
# COMPACT_ATOMS: atom_id res chain seq x y z
N MET A 1 -14.47 -32.65 6.61
CA MET A 1 -13.50 -31.64 7.09
C MET A 1 -12.53 -31.39 5.94
N ARG A 2 -12.57 -30.22 5.27
CA ARG A 2 -11.63 -29.91 4.18
C ARG A 2 -10.27 -29.54 4.80
N PRO A 3 -9.15 -30.03 4.28
CA PRO A 3 -7.83 -29.73 4.85
C PRO A 3 -7.58 -28.21 4.81
N ILE A 4 -7.00 -27.68 5.86
CA ILE A 4 -6.53 -26.29 5.97
C ILE A 4 -5.44 -26.12 4.90
N GLN A 5 -5.73 -25.38 3.83
CA GLN A 5 -4.74 -25.10 2.79
C GLN A 5 -3.62 -24.26 3.42
N THR A 6 -2.44 -24.81 3.43
CA THR A 6 -1.17 -24.13 3.69
C THR A 6 -1.08 -22.94 2.72
N GLY A 7 -1.24 -21.73 3.23
CA GLY A 7 -1.23 -20.52 2.42
C GLY A 7 -2.33 -19.48 2.75
N ILE A 8 -3.19 -19.76 3.72
CA ILE A 8 -4.29 -18.84 4.11
C ILE A 8 -3.77 -17.47 4.57
N ASN A 9 -2.55 -17.38 5.09
CA ASN A 9 -1.96 -16.15 5.60
C ASN A 9 -0.96 -15.49 4.64
N VAL A 10 -0.91 -15.90 3.36
CA VAL A 10 0.02 -15.34 2.37
C VAL A 10 -0.72 -14.36 1.46
N ILE A 11 -0.18 -13.15 1.32
CA ILE A 11 -0.69 -12.16 0.36
C ILE A 11 -0.41 -12.67 -1.06
N GLN A 12 -1.42 -12.69 -1.90
CA GLN A 12 -1.30 -13.10 -3.29
C GLN A 12 -0.65 -11.99 -4.13
N LYS A 13 0.11 -12.35 -5.16
CA LYS A 13 0.73 -11.36 -6.07
C LYS A 13 -0.28 -10.42 -6.73
N THR A 14 -1.50 -10.87 -6.94
CA THR A 14 -2.61 -10.08 -7.49
C THR A 14 -3.11 -8.98 -6.54
N ASP A 15 -2.76 -9.05 -5.26
CA ASP A 15 -3.21 -8.09 -4.25
C ASP A 15 -2.21 -6.95 -4.02
N THR A 16 -0.98 -7.08 -4.53
CA THR A 16 0.11 -6.12 -4.33
C THR A 16 -0.18 -4.69 -4.82
N PRO A 17 -0.86 -4.44 -5.96
CA PRO A 17 -0.96 -3.09 -6.53
C PRO A 17 -1.50 -2.01 -5.57
N ILE A 18 -2.38 -2.37 -4.63
CA ILE A 18 -2.94 -1.42 -3.65
C ILE A 18 -2.44 -1.73 -2.25
N HIS A 19 -2.39 -3.01 -1.88
CA HIS A 19 -2.05 -3.40 -0.52
C HIS A 19 -0.58 -3.16 -0.18
N ASP A 20 0.32 -3.13 -1.16
CA ASP A 20 1.75 -2.86 -0.96
C ASP A 20 2.10 -1.36 -0.92
N TRP A 21 1.18 -0.43 -1.19
CA TRP A 21 1.45 1.02 -1.04
C TRP A 21 1.92 1.37 0.36
N TYR A 22 1.34 0.72 1.36
CA TYR A 22 1.82 0.73 2.73
C TYR A 22 1.41 -0.58 3.40
N ARG A 23 2.40 -1.35 3.86
CA ARG A 23 2.19 -2.61 4.58
C ARG A 23 2.42 -2.41 6.07
N PHE A 24 1.44 -2.82 6.86
CA PHE A 24 1.59 -2.91 8.30
C PHE A 24 1.83 -4.38 8.69
N VAL A 25 2.70 -4.62 9.68
CA VAL A 25 3.14 -5.97 10.08
C VAL A 25 1.98 -6.87 10.49
N LEU A 26 0.90 -6.28 11.01
CA LEU A 26 -0.27 -7.01 11.51
C LEU A 26 -1.44 -7.04 10.50
N SER A 27 -1.18 -6.87 9.21
CA SER A 27 -2.23 -6.94 8.19
C SER A 27 -2.61 -8.38 7.89
N TYR A 28 -3.91 -8.66 7.81
CA TYR A 28 -4.42 -9.94 7.32
C TYR A 28 -4.53 -9.94 5.78
N PRO A 29 -4.48 -11.14 5.15
CA PRO A 29 -4.52 -11.24 3.70
C PRO A 29 -5.85 -10.78 3.09
N PRO A 30 -5.83 -10.00 1.99
CA PRO A 30 -7.02 -9.48 1.32
C PRO A 30 -8.03 -10.55 0.88
N HIS A 31 -7.56 -11.70 0.44
CA HIS A 31 -8.44 -12.80 0.00
C HIS A 31 -9.35 -13.34 1.12
N LEU A 32 -9.00 -13.15 2.39
CA LEU A 32 -9.89 -13.51 3.50
C LEU A 32 -11.13 -12.63 3.51
N VAL A 33 -10.97 -11.33 3.29
CA VAL A 33 -12.10 -10.39 3.21
C VAL A 33 -13.03 -10.78 2.05
N ARG A 34 -12.47 -11.00 0.86
CA ARG A 34 -13.25 -11.44 -0.32
C ARG A 34 -14.05 -12.70 -0.02
N ARG A 35 -13.40 -13.69 0.59
CA ARG A 35 -14.07 -14.95 0.97
C ARG A 35 -15.24 -14.74 1.93
N TYR A 36 -15.13 -13.80 2.87
CA TYR A 36 -16.23 -13.49 3.78
C TYR A 36 -17.33 -12.67 3.10
N ILE A 37 -16.99 -11.72 2.22
CA ILE A 37 -17.97 -11.01 1.39
C ILE A 37 -18.82 -12.00 0.58
N GLU A 38 -18.16 -12.96 -0.08
CA GLU A 38 -18.83 -14.02 -0.83
C GLU A 38 -19.67 -14.93 0.07
N ARG A 39 -19.08 -15.39 1.19
CA ARG A 39 -19.75 -16.31 2.13
C ARG A 39 -21.02 -15.73 2.72
N PHE A 40 -21.01 -14.43 3.04
CA PHE A 40 -22.20 -13.74 3.58
C PHE A 40 -23.09 -13.18 2.47
N GLY A 41 -22.73 -13.30 1.21
CA GLY A 41 -23.50 -12.82 0.07
C GLY A 41 -23.69 -11.31 0.08
N LEU A 42 -22.70 -10.55 0.59
CA LEU A 42 -22.79 -9.09 0.71
C LEU A 42 -22.89 -8.43 -0.65
N ARG A 43 -23.76 -7.42 -0.75
CA ARG A 43 -24.11 -6.71 -1.98
C ARG A 43 -24.01 -5.20 -1.80
N ARG A 44 -24.28 -4.43 -2.85
CA ARG A 44 -24.33 -2.96 -2.83
C ARG A 44 -25.36 -2.35 -1.87
N THR A 45 -26.35 -3.13 -1.45
CA THR A 45 -27.39 -2.74 -0.49
C THR A 45 -26.96 -2.91 0.97
N ASP A 46 -25.87 -3.62 1.21
CA ASP A 46 -25.37 -3.93 2.54
C ASP A 46 -24.28 -2.93 2.92
N LEU A 47 -23.99 -2.80 4.21
CA LEU A 47 -22.90 -1.99 4.75
C LEU A 47 -21.96 -2.85 5.56
N LEU A 48 -20.70 -2.92 5.12
CA LEU A 48 -19.64 -3.60 5.85
C LEU A 48 -18.97 -2.61 6.81
N CYS A 49 -18.91 -2.95 8.10
CA CYS A 49 -18.24 -2.12 9.11
C CYS A 49 -16.97 -2.81 9.63
N ASP A 50 -15.86 -2.07 9.65
CA ASP A 50 -14.59 -2.50 10.26
C ASP A 50 -14.19 -1.51 11.36
N PRO A 51 -14.43 -1.84 12.65
CA PRO A 51 -14.14 -0.93 13.75
C PRO A 51 -12.65 -0.80 14.09
N PHE A 52 -11.77 -1.60 13.46
CA PHE A 52 -10.32 -1.60 13.63
C PHE A 52 -9.64 -1.74 12.27
N CYS A 53 -9.97 -0.82 11.34
CA CYS A 53 -9.66 -0.98 9.92
C CYS A 53 -8.16 -0.95 9.58
N GLY A 54 -7.31 -0.50 10.50
CA GLY A 54 -5.89 -0.40 10.25
C GLY A 54 -5.59 0.36 8.97
N THR A 55 -4.75 -0.20 8.14
CA THR A 55 -4.40 0.37 6.82
C THR A 55 -5.41 0.05 5.72
N GLY A 56 -6.62 -0.38 6.07
CA GLY A 56 -7.79 -0.42 5.21
C GLY A 56 -7.96 -1.67 4.34
N THR A 57 -7.42 -2.82 4.73
CA THR A 57 -7.58 -4.06 3.95
C THR A 57 -9.05 -4.40 3.67
N THR A 58 -9.90 -4.37 4.71
CA THR A 58 -11.35 -4.60 4.57
C THR A 58 -11.99 -3.58 3.63
N LEU A 59 -11.67 -2.29 3.80
CA LEU A 59 -12.29 -1.21 3.03
C LEU A 59 -11.92 -1.27 1.54
N VAL A 60 -10.65 -1.60 1.23
CA VAL A 60 -10.18 -1.79 -0.14
C VAL A 60 -10.90 -2.95 -0.81
N GLU A 61 -10.99 -4.11 -0.15
CA GLU A 61 -11.63 -5.28 -0.73
C GLU A 61 -13.15 -5.13 -0.84
N ALA A 62 -13.80 -4.47 0.13
CA ALA A 62 -15.21 -4.10 0.03
C ALA A 62 -15.46 -3.21 -1.20
N LYS A 63 -14.62 -2.17 -1.40
CA LYS A 63 -14.71 -1.29 -2.56
C LYS A 63 -14.49 -2.03 -3.89
N LYS A 64 -13.49 -2.93 -3.96
CA LYS A 64 -13.27 -3.78 -5.15
C LYS A 64 -14.47 -4.67 -5.45
N SER A 65 -15.16 -5.15 -4.41
CA SER A 65 -16.35 -5.98 -4.53
C SER A 65 -17.64 -5.19 -4.73
N GLY A 66 -17.58 -3.86 -4.75
CA GLY A 66 -18.75 -2.99 -4.90
C GLY A 66 -19.66 -2.96 -3.67
N VAL A 67 -19.16 -3.34 -2.50
CA VAL A 67 -19.90 -3.31 -1.22
C VAL A 67 -19.56 -2.01 -0.49
N PRO A 68 -20.56 -1.20 -0.10
CA PRO A 68 -20.37 -0.05 0.76
C PRO A 68 -19.68 -0.44 2.07
N SER A 69 -18.74 0.37 2.51
CA SER A 69 -18.02 0.08 3.76
C SER A 69 -17.70 1.32 4.56
N VAL A 70 -17.62 1.17 5.87
CA VAL A 70 -17.16 2.17 6.82
C VAL A 70 -16.12 1.54 7.73
N GLY A 71 -15.08 2.29 8.05
CA GLY A 71 -14.04 1.84 8.97
C GLY A 71 -13.64 2.95 9.92
N CYS A 72 -13.19 2.57 11.10
CA CYS A 72 -12.52 3.48 12.03
C CYS A 72 -11.27 2.83 12.60
N ASP A 73 -10.34 3.66 13.05
CA ASP A 73 -9.14 3.21 13.74
C ASP A 73 -8.70 4.29 14.74
N ALA A 74 -8.10 3.87 15.84
CA ALA A 74 -7.59 4.79 16.86
C ALA A 74 -6.30 5.51 16.41
N HIS A 75 -5.58 4.95 15.42
CA HIS A 75 -4.32 5.50 14.96
C HIS A 75 -4.53 6.44 13.75
N PRO A 76 -4.29 7.76 13.88
CA PRO A 76 -4.57 8.72 12.81
C PRO A 76 -3.87 8.42 11.49
N PHE A 77 -2.65 7.87 11.54
CA PHE A 77 -1.91 7.50 10.35
C PHE A 77 -2.55 6.29 9.63
N ALA A 78 -3.09 5.33 10.36
CA ALA A 78 -3.84 4.20 9.78
C ALA A 78 -5.09 4.70 9.04
N VAL A 79 -5.83 5.63 9.64
CA VAL A 79 -6.98 6.30 9.01
C VAL A 79 -6.55 7.01 7.72
N LEU A 80 -5.45 7.77 7.74
CA LEU A 80 -4.93 8.44 6.55
C LEU A 80 -4.60 7.43 5.44
N VAL A 81 -3.88 6.36 5.77
CA VAL A 81 -3.49 5.32 4.80
C VAL A 81 -4.72 4.63 4.21
N SER A 82 -5.70 4.28 5.04
CA SER A 82 -6.93 3.65 4.56
C SER A 82 -7.75 4.57 3.65
N ALA A 83 -7.83 5.86 3.99
CA ALA A 83 -8.49 6.87 3.17
C ALA A 83 -7.81 7.03 1.80
N VAL A 84 -6.47 7.11 1.77
CA VAL A 84 -5.69 7.18 0.51
C VAL A 84 -5.91 5.94 -0.33
N LYS A 85 -5.81 4.74 0.25
CA LYS A 85 -6.00 3.48 -0.48
C LYS A 85 -7.41 3.31 -1.06
N THR A 86 -8.40 3.95 -0.47
CA THR A 86 -9.80 3.87 -0.92
C THR A 86 -10.23 5.05 -1.78
N ASN A 87 -9.41 6.09 -1.95
CA ASN A 87 -9.70 7.20 -2.84
C ASN A 87 -9.25 6.88 -4.28
N TRP A 88 -10.19 6.48 -5.14
CA TRP A 88 -9.93 6.13 -6.55
C TRP A 88 -10.44 7.20 -7.54
N SER A 89 -10.91 8.33 -7.05
CA SER A 89 -11.43 9.44 -7.87
C SER A 89 -10.37 10.53 -8.11
N LEU A 90 -9.09 10.12 -8.22
CA LEU A 90 -7.98 11.05 -8.45
C LEU A 90 -7.78 11.30 -9.95
N ASP A 91 -7.50 12.56 -10.31
CA ASP A 91 -6.97 12.90 -11.62
C ASP A 91 -5.49 12.44 -11.69
N VAL A 92 -5.26 11.38 -12.48
CA VAL A 92 -3.94 10.76 -12.62
C VAL A 92 -2.94 11.72 -13.28
N HIS A 93 -3.39 12.57 -14.21
CA HIS A 93 -2.52 13.54 -14.89
C HIS A 93 -2.08 14.64 -13.92
N LEU A 94 -3.02 15.18 -13.15
CA LEU A 94 -2.71 16.15 -12.11
C LEU A 94 -1.79 15.56 -11.05
N LEU A 95 -2.07 14.36 -10.57
CA LEU A 95 -1.22 13.67 -9.60
C LEU A 95 0.20 13.46 -10.13
N SER A 96 0.34 13.00 -11.38
CA SER A 96 1.63 12.78 -12.01
C SER A 96 2.44 14.09 -12.13
N SER A 97 1.79 15.17 -12.52
CA SER A 97 2.45 16.50 -12.64
C SER A 97 2.90 17.03 -11.28
N LEU A 98 2.08 16.87 -10.25
CA LEU A 98 2.42 17.27 -8.88
C LEU A 98 3.58 16.44 -8.32
N LEU A 99 3.58 15.13 -8.54
CA LEU A 99 4.69 14.26 -8.13
C LEU A 99 5.99 14.65 -8.82
N HIS A 100 5.97 14.92 -10.12
CA HIS A 100 7.16 15.38 -10.84
C HIS A 100 7.71 16.68 -10.23
N ARG A 101 6.85 17.66 -9.97
CA ARG A 101 7.27 18.93 -9.34
C ARG A 101 7.85 18.73 -7.94
N ILE A 102 7.28 17.83 -7.13
CA ILE A 102 7.78 17.52 -5.78
C ILE A 102 9.17 16.87 -5.87
N VAL A 103 9.34 15.88 -6.75
CA VAL A 103 10.63 15.19 -6.93
C VAL A 103 11.71 16.18 -7.41
N THR A 104 11.44 16.92 -8.48
CA THR A 104 12.39 17.92 -9.00
C THR A 104 12.77 18.96 -7.95
N GLY A 105 11.80 19.51 -7.25
CA GLY A 105 12.08 20.49 -6.17
C GLY A 105 12.82 19.89 -4.98
N ALA A 106 12.65 18.60 -4.68
CA ALA A 106 13.43 17.91 -3.66
C ALA A 106 14.88 17.70 -4.12
N GLU A 107 15.09 17.25 -5.34
CA GLU A 107 16.42 17.07 -5.95
C GLU A 107 17.22 18.38 -5.99
N GLU A 108 16.61 19.47 -6.43
CA GLU A 108 17.23 20.79 -6.43
C GLU A 108 17.68 21.23 -5.02
N ARG A 109 16.84 21.05 -4.02
CA ARG A 109 17.17 21.37 -2.61
C ARG A 109 18.29 20.47 -2.09
N MET A 110 18.29 19.19 -2.41
CA MET A 110 19.34 18.27 -2.01
C MET A 110 20.69 18.66 -2.64
N ILE A 111 20.70 19.08 -3.89
CA ILE A 111 21.91 19.57 -4.57
C ILE A 111 22.40 20.85 -3.89
N GLN A 112 21.52 21.83 -3.64
CA GLN A 112 21.87 23.09 -2.99
C GLN A 112 22.45 22.90 -1.59
N HIS A 113 21.99 21.91 -0.84
CA HIS A 113 22.46 21.64 0.52
C HIS A 113 23.59 20.60 0.60
N SER A 114 24.25 20.30 -0.52
CA SER A 114 25.40 19.36 -0.60
C SER A 114 25.13 17.94 -0.09
N PHE A 115 23.85 17.51 -0.09
CA PHE A 115 23.51 16.11 0.21
C PHE A 115 23.56 15.21 -1.04
N ALA A 116 24.21 15.69 -2.08
CA ALA A 116 24.10 15.23 -3.46
C ALA A 116 24.81 13.92 -3.80
N SER A 117 25.10 13.01 -2.90
CA SER A 117 25.79 11.80 -3.35
C SER A 117 25.18 10.44 -3.00
N THR A 118 24.03 10.37 -2.32
CA THR A 118 23.62 9.04 -1.79
C THR A 118 22.15 8.64 -2.04
N PHE A 119 21.32 9.45 -2.68
CA PHE A 119 19.94 9.07 -2.99
C PHE A 119 19.71 8.95 -4.50
N VAL A 120 20.01 7.78 -5.03
CA VAL A 120 19.50 7.39 -6.36
C VAL A 120 18.12 6.79 -6.16
N LEU A 121 17.08 7.49 -6.58
CA LEU A 121 15.76 6.90 -6.74
C LEU A 121 15.86 5.88 -7.90
N HIS A 122 15.97 4.61 -7.55
CA HIS A 122 15.96 3.52 -8.52
C HIS A 122 14.53 3.42 -9.06
N ASN A 123 14.38 3.79 -10.32
CA ASN A 123 13.18 3.49 -11.09
C ASN A 123 13.31 2.04 -11.57
N ASP A 124 12.86 1.09 -10.74
CA ASP A 124 12.94 -0.34 -11.03
C ASP A 124 11.91 -0.74 -12.10
N GLY A 125 12.19 -0.35 -13.35
CA GLY A 125 11.57 -0.96 -14.52
C GLY A 125 12.19 -2.29 -14.94
N GLU A 126 13.32 -2.73 -14.33
CA GLU A 126 13.96 -4.00 -14.67
C GLU A 126 14.56 -4.69 -13.45
N ARG A 127 13.82 -5.63 -12.88
CA ARG A 127 14.41 -6.62 -11.95
C ARG A 127 15.15 -7.69 -12.75
N LYS A 128 16.41 -7.48 -13.03
CA LYS A 128 17.37 -8.57 -13.25
C LYS A 128 18.32 -8.58 -12.08
N GLY A 129 18.44 -9.73 -11.45
CA GLY A 129 19.19 -9.93 -10.25
C GLY A 129 20.68 -9.66 -10.43
N GLU A 130 21.21 -8.81 -9.57
CA GLU A 130 22.62 -8.82 -9.24
C GLU A 130 22.76 -8.35 -7.79
N ARG A 131 23.21 -9.28 -6.93
CA ARG A 131 23.60 -8.98 -5.55
C ARG A 131 24.87 -8.15 -5.62
N THR A 132 24.77 -6.87 -5.37
CA THR A 132 25.95 -6.06 -5.10
C THR A 132 26.31 -6.19 -3.62
N LYS A 133 27.37 -6.93 -3.34
CA LYS A 133 28.16 -6.85 -2.12
C LYS A 133 28.87 -5.50 -2.10
N ASP A 134 29.10 -5.01 -0.88
CA ASP A 134 29.99 -3.91 -0.50
C ASP A 134 29.38 -2.49 -0.56
N ARG A 135 28.82 -2.08 0.57
CA ARG A 135 28.84 -0.68 1.00
C ARG A 135 29.45 -0.58 2.39
N ILE A 136 30.74 -0.26 2.37
CA ILE A 136 31.49 0.20 3.54
C ILE A 136 31.06 1.64 3.83
N LEU A 137 30.56 1.89 5.02
CA LEU A 137 30.31 3.25 5.51
C LEU A 137 31.65 3.94 5.78
N PRO A 138 31.84 5.21 5.41
CA PRO A 138 33.04 5.93 5.79
C PRO A 138 33.04 6.21 7.30
N GLU A 139 34.19 5.91 7.95
CA GLU A 139 34.44 6.22 9.35
C GLU A 139 34.39 7.73 9.61
N ARG A 140 33.70 8.11 10.67
CA ARG A 140 33.70 9.48 11.20
C ARG A 140 35.09 9.77 11.81
N ARG A 141 35.74 10.78 11.33
CA ARG A 141 36.76 11.53 12.08
C ARG A 141 36.12 12.76 12.70
#